data_ad2cb2ab5b5ead30b07452e4bd265281
#
_entry.id   ad2cb2ab5b5ead30b07452e4bd265281
#
_cell.length_a   1.000
_cell.length_b   1.000
_cell.length_c   1.000
_cell.angle_alpha   90.00
_cell.angle_beta   90.00
_cell.angle_gamma   90.00
#
_symmetry.space_group_name_H-M   'P 1'
#
loop_
_entity.id
_entity.type
_entity.pdbx_description
1 polymer ?
#
loop_
_entity_poly.entity_id
_entity_poly.type
_entity_poly.pdbx_seq_one_letter_code
_entity_poly.pdbx_strand_id
1 'polypeptide(L)'
;GVVEGVAPDAQLFIMKVFGDATGGAYDDDILAALDDSVKFGVDAINMSLGSTAGFSESAYKSMREVYDRVREAGIALYCAAGNEYSSTYQNTAGNDLPKATEPDNGVVASPSTYEAALSVASMNNLETTSVYLLAGGRKIRYNDPSEKADGQLTALSGTFEYVDCGIGAAADFADKSLRGKIALIRRAGEENGEILTFAQKEANAKNAGAIAAIIYDNVSGALINMSTDNKIPCVFISKADGEYLCAQTDKHLSVSDEYV
;
A
#
# COMPACT_ATOMS: atom_id res chain seq x y z
N GLY A 1 -16.95 11.78 1.45
CA GLY A 1 -16.49 13.14 1.70
C GLY A 1 -15.26 13.46 0.89
N VAL A 2 -15.11 14.67 0.43
CA VAL A 2 -13.86 15.12 -0.22
C VAL A 2 -12.82 15.32 0.89
N VAL A 3 -11.68 14.65 0.79
CA VAL A 3 -10.54 14.90 1.68
C VAL A 3 -9.82 16.13 1.17
N GLU A 4 -9.79 17.17 1.95
CA GLU A 4 -9.03 18.38 1.67
C GLU A 4 -7.60 18.24 2.21
N GLY A 5 -6.61 18.73 1.47
CA GLY A 5 -5.22 18.73 1.92
C GLY A 5 -5.01 19.63 3.15
N VAL A 6 -3.96 19.35 3.94
CA VAL A 6 -3.63 20.14 5.14
C VAL A 6 -3.27 21.59 4.79
N ALA A 7 -2.74 21.82 3.59
CA ALA A 7 -2.38 23.15 3.07
C ALA A 7 -2.94 23.33 1.66
N PRO A 8 -4.28 23.54 1.51
CA PRO A 8 -4.95 23.52 0.21
C PRO A 8 -4.51 24.67 -0.73
N ASP A 9 -4.02 25.78 -0.16
CA ASP A 9 -3.56 26.93 -0.92
C ASP A 9 -2.05 26.92 -1.23
N ALA A 10 -1.34 25.82 -0.90
CA ALA A 10 0.08 25.71 -1.17
C ALA A 10 0.34 25.65 -2.69
N GLN A 11 1.32 26.42 -3.16
CA GLN A 11 1.82 26.32 -4.52
C GLN A 11 2.76 25.14 -4.64
N LEU A 12 2.54 24.28 -5.63
CA LEU A 12 3.32 23.06 -5.85
C LEU A 12 4.30 23.22 -7.02
N PHE A 13 5.57 22.90 -6.76
CA PHE A 13 6.60 22.65 -7.77
C PHE A 13 6.82 21.15 -7.87
N ILE A 14 6.50 20.56 -9.02
CA ILE A 14 6.64 19.12 -9.23
C ILE A 14 7.95 18.85 -9.94
N MET A 15 8.87 18.18 -9.25
CA MET A 15 10.18 17.75 -9.77
C MET A 15 10.13 16.25 -10.03
N LYS A 16 10.02 15.86 -11.32
CA LYS A 16 10.00 14.45 -11.72
C LYS A 16 11.43 13.92 -11.82
N VAL A 17 11.84 13.12 -10.83
CA VAL A 17 13.19 12.52 -10.76
C VAL A 17 13.19 11.02 -11.10
N PHE A 18 12.03 10.39 -11.25
CA PHE A 18 11.91 8.99 -11.68
C PHE A 18 11.70 8.92 -13.19
N GLY A 19 12.58 8.18 -13.87
CA GLY A 19 12.46 7.94 -15.31
C GLY A 19 11.34 6.95 -15.64
N ASP A 20 10.58 7.21 -16.72
CA ASP A 20 9.50 6.32 -17.17
C ASP A 20 10.01 4.95 -17.63
N ALA A 21 11.22 4.91 -18.18
CA ALA A 21 11.81 3.67 -18.72
C ALA A 21 12.64 2.89 -17.69
N THR A 22 13.11 3.54 -16.61
CA THR A 22 14.07 2.95 -15.69
C THR A 22 13.46 2.51 -14.36
N GLY A 23 12.25 3.00 -14.04
CA GLY A 23 11.54 2.69 -12.79
C GLY A 23 12.23 3.18 -11.52
N GLY A 24 13.35 3.90 -11.63
CA GLY A 24 14.14 4.42 -10.52
C GLY A 24 14.54 5.88 -10.71
N ALA A 25 15.02 6.52 -9.64
CA ALA A 25 15.64 7.83 -9.68
C ALA A 25 17.17 7.68 -9.63
N TYR A 26 17.87 8.49 -10.39
CA TYR A 26 19.31 8.62 -10.29
C TYR A 26 19.69 9.77 -9.35
N ASP A 27 20.83 9.65 -8.71
CA ASP A 27 21.29 10.66 -7.74
C ASP A 27 21.51 12.03 -8.40
N ASP A 28 21.98 12.08 -9.64
CA ASP A 28 22.18 13.33 -10.38
C ASP A 28 20.87 14.04 -10.69
N ASP A 29 19.79 13.33 -11.01
CA ASP A 29 18.46 13.90 -11.18
C ASP A 29 17.91 14.48 -9.88
N ILE A 30 18.11 13.76 -8.78
CA ILE A 30 17.72 14.22 -7.43
C ILE A 30 18.50 15.47 -7.04
N LEU A 31 19.81 15.49 -7.22
CA LEU A 31 20.66 16.62 -6.89
C LEU A 31 20.32 17.86 -7.75
N ALA A 32 20.03 17.66 -9.03
CA ALA A 32 19.56 18.74 -9.92
C ALA A 32 18.23 19.33 -9.45
N ALA A 33 17.28 18.49 -9.05
CA ALA A 33 15.99 18.94 -8.53
C ALA A 33 16.15 19.75 -7.22
N LEU A 34 17.05 19.33 -6.34
CA LEU A 34 17.37 20.07 -5.11
C LEU A 34 18.02 21.44 -5.41
N ASP A 35 18.98 21.49 -6.33
CA ASP A 35 19.61 22.75 -6.75
C ASP A 35 18.58 23.71 -7.39
N ASP A 36 17.68 23.22 -8.21
CA ASP A 36 16.61 24.01 -8.78
C ASP A 36 15.63 24.50 -7.72
N SER A 37 15.31 23.67 -6.73
CA SER A 37 14.46 24.06 -5.59
C SER A 37 15.07 25.23 -4.82
N VAL A 38 16.38 25.22 -4.59
CA VAL A 38 17.10 26.36 -3.97
C VAL A 38 17.03 27.61 -4.85
N LYS A 39 17.22 27.49 -6.18
CA LYS A 39 17.13 28.61 -7.12
C LYS A 39 15.73 29.21 -7.18
N PHE A 40 14.70 28.39 -7.12
CA PHE A 40 13.30 28.84 -7.10
C PHE A 40 12.86 29.40 -5.75
N GLY A 41 13.63 29.19 -4.67
CA GLY A 41 13.34 29.71 -3.35
C GLY A 41 12.08 29.08 -2.74
N VAL A 42 11.94 27.76 -2.84
CA VAL A 42 10.84 27.05 -2.22
C VAL A 42 10.96 27.05 -0.69
N ASP A 43 9.84 26.98 0.03
CA ASP A 43 9.85 26.98 1.51
C ASP A 43 10.12 25.58 2.08
N ALA A 44 9.64 24.55 1.37
CA ALA A 44 9.77 23.16 1.82
C ALA A 44 9.91 22.20 0.63
N ILE A 45 10.60 21.09 0.86
CA ILE A 45 10.76 19.98 -0.10
C ILE A 45 10.25 18.71 0.55
N ASN A 46 9.40 17.97 -0.16
CA ASN A 46 8.98 16.61 0.23
C ASN A 46 9.64 15.58 -0.69
N MET A 47 10.34 14.64 -0.10
CA MET A 47 10.99 13.52 -0.78
C MET A 47 10.43 12.19 -0.27
N SER A 48 9.31 11.73 -0.84
CA SER A 48 8.75 10.40 -0.53
C SER A 48 9.47 9.31 -1.34
N LEU A 49 10.79 9.28 -1.21
CA LEU A 49 11.70 8.36 -1.90
C LEU A 49 12.89 8.04 -1.00
N GLY A 50 13.64 6.99 -1.33
CA GLY A 50 14.85 6.64 -0.60
C GLY A 50 15.43 5.29 -1.02
N SER A 51 16.63 5.03 -0.52
CA SER A 51 17.32 3.75 -0.64
C SER A 51 17.39 3.08 0.72
N THR A 52 17.09 1.79 0.77
CA THR A 52 17.11 0.97 2.00
C THR A 52 18.46 0.98 2.70
N ALA A 53 18.44 0.84 4.03
CA ALA A 53 19.64 0.80 4.87
C ALA A 53 20.59 1.97 4.58
N GLY A 54 20.07 3.18 4.69
CA GLY A 54 20.75 4.41 4.29
C GLY A 54 22.04 4.68 5.06
N PHE A 55 23.01 5.24 4.35
CA PHE A 55 24.23 5.78 4.93
C PHE A 55 24.10 7.28 5.12
N SER A 56 24.96 7.86 5.97
CA SER A 56 25.05 9.31 6.07
C SER A 56 25.71 9.88 4.80
N GLU A 57 25.35 11.11 4.46
CA GLU A 57 25.93 11.85 3.31
C GLU A 57 27.44 12.06 3.42
N SER A 58 28.02 11.85 4.59
CA SER A 58 29.48 11.96 4.79
C SER A 58 30.27 10.98 3.91
N ALA A 59 29.63 9.91 3.42
CA ALA A 59 30.26 8.98 2.48
C ALA A 59 30.45 9.59 1.08
N TYR A 60 29.70 10.62 0.70
CA TYR A 60 29.69 11.22 -0.63
C TYR A 60 29.72 12.75 -0.56
N LYS A 61 30.91 13.33 -0.72
CA LYS A 61 31.10 14.79 -0.58
C LYS A 61 30.22 15.62 -1.51
N SER A 62 30.04 15.21 -2.75
CA SER A 62 29.21 15.94 -3.74
C SER A 62 27.73 15.98 -3.36
N MET A 63 27.22 14.88 -2.82
CA MET A 63 25.84 14.82 -2.31
C MET A 63 25.68 15.76 -1.12
N ARG A 64 26.59 15.66 -0.14
CA ARG A 64 26.57 16.51 1.05
C ARG A 64 26.50 18.00 0.70
N GLU A 65 27.32 18.47 -0.23
CA GLU A 65 27.35 19.88 -0.63
C GLU A 65 26.01 20.40 -1.16
N VAL A 66 25.24 19.56 -1.88
CA VAL A 66 23.90 19.94 -2.35
C VAL A 66 22.89 19.99 -1.21
N TYR A 67 22.87 18.99 -0.35
CA TYR A 67 21.98 18.95 0.81
C TYR A 67 22.29 20.07 1.83
N ASP A 68 23.56 20.39 2.03
CA ASP A 68 23.98 21.52 2.86
C ASP A 68 23.46 22.85 2.31
N ARG A 69 23.48 23.05 0.97
CA ARG A 69 22.90 24.26 0.35
C ARG A 69 21.40 24.37 0.59
N VAL A 70 20.65 23.27 0.55
CA VAL A 70 19.22 23.27 0.88
C VAL A 70 19.00 23.75 2.31
N ARG A 71 19.77 23.20 3.26
CA ARG A 71 19.73 23.61 4.68
C ARG A 71 20.12 25.07 4.88
N GLU A 72 21.21 25.52 4.26
CA GLU A 72 21.71 26.89 4.33
C GLU A 72 20.73 27.89 3.73
N ALA A 73 19.97 27.50 2.72
CA ALA A 73 18.88 28.29 2.16
C ALA A 73 17.65 28.39 3.09
N GLY A 74 17.65 27.67 4.21
CA GLY A 74 16.54 27.67 5.18
C GLY A 74 15.33 26.86 4.71
N ILE A 75 15.49 25.98 3.70
CA ILE A 75 14.42 25.15 3.15
C ILE A 75 14.23 23.92 4.05
N ALA A 76 12.99 23.67 4.45
CA ALA A 76 12.63 22.48 5.22
C ALA A 76 12.60 21.24 4.32
N LEU A 77 13.51 20.30 4.52
CA LEU A 77 13.61 19.08 3.72
C LEU A 77 13.02 17.88 4.48
N TYR A 78 11.88 17.39 4.04
CA TYR A 78 11.18 16.22 4.60
C TYR A 78 11.45 14.98 3.75
N CYS A 79 12.02 13.93 4.36
CA CYS A 79 12.34 12.67 3.68
C CYS A 79 11.65 11.50 4.37
N ALA A 80 11.11 10.56 3.57
CA ALA A 80 10.54 9.34 4.09
C ALA A 80 11.59 8.50 4.82
N ALA A 81 11.29 8.03 6.03
CA ALA A 81 12.19 7.17 6.79
C ALA A 81 12.40 5.78 6.14
N GLY A 82 11.50 5.35 5.27
CA GLY A 82 11.52 4.05 4.58
C GLY A 82 10.37 3.14 5.02
N ASN A 83 10.30 1.99 4.39
CA ASN A 83 9.26 0.97 4.62
C ASN A 83 9.83 -0.31 5.26
N GLU A 84 11.11 -0.34 5.52
CA GLU A 84 11.83 -1.50 5.98
C GLU A 84 11.75 -1.63 7.50
N TYR A 85 11.42 -2.82 7.96
CA TYR A 85 11.39 -3.15 9.39
C TYR A 85 12.61 -3.97 9.83
N SER A 86 13.48 -4.34 8.89
CA SER A 86 14.69 -5.14 9.13
C SER A 86 15.84 -4.68 8.25
N SER A 87 17.04 -4.66 8.81
CA SER A 87 18.27 -4.38 8.05
C SER A 87 18.60 -5.45 6.99
N THR A 88 17.89 -6.56 6.98
CA THR A 88 18.03 -7.65 6.00
C THR A 88 16.94 -7.60 4.92
N TYR A 89 16.06 -6.60 4.93
CA TYR A 89 15.00 -6.43 3.94
C TYR A 89 15.56 -6.46 2.51
N GLN A 90 14.92 -7.24 1.64
CA GLN A 90 15.31 -7.43 0.24
C GLN A 90 16.75 -7.94 0.03
N ASN A 91 17.34 -8.63 1.01
CA ASN A 91 18.65 -9.23 0.80
C ASN A 91 18.62 -10.34 -0.28
N THR A 92 19.75 -10.58 -0.92
CA THR A 92 19.85 -11.52 -2.05
C THR A 92 19.59 -12.99 -1.67
N ALA A 93 19.62 -13.33 -0.38
CA ALA A 93 19.27 -14.66 0.10
C ALA A 93 17.75 -14.82 0.34
N GLY A 94 16.96 -13.77 0.19
CA GLY A 94 15.50 -13.79 0.35
C GLY A 94 15.02 -13.98 1.79
N ASN A 95 15.87 -13.73 2.78
CA ASN A 95 15.56 -13.91 4.20
C ASN A 95 15.47 -12.56 4.89
N ASP A 96 14.27 -11.99 4.98
CA ASP A 96 14.01 -10.74 5.69
C ASP A 96 13.85 -11.02 7.20
N LEU A 97 14.96 -11.30 7.85
CA LEU A 97 15.01 -11.62 9.26
C LEU A 97 15.40 -10.37 10.07
N PRO A 98 14.67 -10.01 11.13
CA PRO A 98 15.12 -8.99 12.07
C PRO A 98 16.39 -9.47 12.79
N LYS A 99 17.27 -8.55 13.14
CA LYS A 99 18.36 -8.88 14.08
C LYS A 99 17.76 -9.16 15.45
N ALA A 100 18.29 -10.17 16.13
CA ALA A 100 17.66 -10.84 17.26
C ALA A 100 17.11 -9.91 18.36
N THR A 101 17.85 -8.91 18.79
CA THR A 101 17.47 -8.02 19.91
C THR A 101 17.22 -6.57 19.51
N GLU A 102 17.65 -6.17 18.32
CA GLU A 102 17.51 -4.81 17.80
C GLU A 102 17.09 -4.89 16.33
N PRO A 103 15.81 -5.25 16.07
CA PRO A 103 15.33 -5.54 14.72
C PRO A 103 15.30 -4.33 13.78
N ASP A 104 15.21 -3.15 14.31
CA ASP A 104 15.11 -1.85 13.62
C ASP A 104 16.45 -1.15 13.41
N ASN A 105 17.55 -1.78 13.78
CA ASN A 105 18.87 -1.22 13.60
C ASN A 105 19.26 -1.13 12.12
N GLY A 106 19.56 0.09 11.64
CA GLY A 106 20.01 0.36 10.27
C GLY A 106 18.93 0.24 9.21
N VAL A 107 17.66 0.48 9.55
CA VAL A 107 16.52 0.39 8.61
C VAL A 107 16.09 1.73 8.03
N VAL A 108 16.56 2.86 8.58
CA VAL A 108 16.21 4.18 8.05
C VAL A 108 16.88 4.39 6.69
N ALA A 109 16.09 4.77 5.70
CA ALA A 109 16.53 4.97 4.32
C ALA A 109 17.35 6.27 4.13
N SER A 110 18.27 6.32 3.18
CA SER A 110 18.82 7.59 2.70
C SER A 110 17.90 8.19 1.63
N PRO A 111 17.71 9.51 1.51
CA PRO A 111 18.44 10.58 2.23
C PRO A 111 17.87 10.96 3.61
N SER A 112 16.92 10.21 4.16
CA SER A 112 16.34 10.48 5.49
C SER A 112 17.37 10.41 6.63
N THR A 113 18.51 9.72 6.41
CA THR A 113 19.65 9.67 7.32
C THR A 113 20.59 10.87 7.23
N TYR A 114 20.37 11.80 6.30
CA TYR A 114 21.24 12.96 6.10
C TYR A 114 20.94 14.05 7.12
N GLU A 115 22.00 14.80 7.50
CA GLU A 115 21.90 15.86 8.53
C GLU A 115 20.94 16.99 8.14
N ALA A 116 20.81 17.28 6.84
CA ALA A 116 19.91 18.29 6.33
C ALA A 116 18.43 17.85 6.31
N ALA A 117 18.15 16.56 6.47
CA ALA A 117 16.82 16.00 6.32
C ALA A 117 16.06 15.89 7.65
N LEU A 118 14.75 16.15 7.57
CA LEU A 118 13.79 15.77 8.61
C LEU A 118 13.22 14.40 8.24
N SER A 119 13.59 13.37 9.01
CA SER A 119 13.13 12.00 8.81
C SER A 119 11.69 11.86 9.25
N VAL A 120 10.81 11.41 8.32
CA VAL A 120 9.37 11.25 8.57
C VAL A 120 9.00 9.78 8.50
N ALA A 121 8.61 9.22 9.63
CA ALA A 121 8.11 7.86 9.74
C ALA A 121 6.60 7.84 9.94
N SER A 122 5.94 6.82 9.39
CA SER A 122 4.54 6.57 9.64
C SER A 122 4.33 5.92 11.01
N MET A 123 3.20 6.19 11.61
CA MET A 123 2.75 5.55 12.84
C MET A 123 1.40 4.89 12.59
N ASN A 124 1.25 3.65 13.06
CA ASN A 124 -0.05 2.98 13.00
C ASN A 124 -1.00 3.61 14.03
N ASN A 125 -2.22 3.87 13.62
CA ASN A 125 -3.28 4.22 14.56
C ASN A 125 -3.56 3.04 15.48
N LEU A 126 -3.57 3.28 16.78
CA LEU A 126 -3.92 2.26 17.77
C LEU A 126 -5.41 1.96 17.77
N GLU A 127 -6.22 2.97 17.43
CA GLU A 127 -7.67 2.85 17.33
C GLU A 127 -8.13 3.42 15.99
N THR A 128 -8.96 2.68 15.29
CA THR A 128 -9.59 3.12 14.05
C THR A 128 -11.05 2.70 14.06
N THR A 129 -11.92 3.61 13.69
CA THR A 129 -13.32 3.28 13.44
C THR A 129 -13.50 2.86 12.00
N SER A 130 -14.06 1.70 11.77
CA SER A 130 -14.29 1.18 10.40
C SER A 130 -15.57 0.35 10.34
N VAL A 131 -16.17 0.31 9.16
CA VAL A 131 -17.19 -0.68 8.84
C VAL A 131 -16.58 -2.09 8.81
N TYR A 132 -17.39 -3.12 8.92
CA TYR A 132 -16.92 -4.49 9.02
C TYR A 132 -17.82 -5.49 8.28
N LEU A 133 -17.26 -6.65 7.99
CA LEU A 133 -18.01 -7.85 7.63
C LEU A 133 -18.24 -8.69 8.90
N LEU A 134 -19.40 -9.30 9.00
CA LEU A 134 -19.70 -10.24 10.08
C LEU A 134 -19.84 -11.66 9.50
N ALA A 135 -19.00 -12.58 9.94
CA ALA A 135 -19.04 -13.98 9.56
C ALA A 135 -18.79 -14.87 10.77
N GLY A 136 -19.66 -15.84 11.05
CA GLY A 136 -19.52 -16.76 12.18
C GLY A 136 -19.36 -16.04 13.55
N GLY A 137 -19.96 -14.87 13.71
CA GLY A 137 -19.83 -14.04 14.91
C GLY A 137 -18.53 -13.19 15.00
N ARG A 138 -17.63 -13.31 14.02
CA ARG A 138 -16.39 -12.54 13.96
C ARG A 138 -16.58 -11.28 13.11
N LYS A 139 -16.18 -10.12 13.66
CA LYS A 139 -16.08 -8.86 12.91
C LYS A 139 -14.75 -8.82 12.17
N ILE A 140 -14.83 -8.62 10.86
CA ILE A 140 -13.69 -8.61 9.94
C ILE A 140 -13.56 -7.21 9.36
N ARG A 141 -12.47 -6.53 9.70
CA ARG A 141 -12.12 -5.25 9.08
C ARG A 141 -11.68 -5.44 7.64
N TYR A 142 -12.00 -4.48 6.81
CA TYR A 142 -11.53 -4.45 5.43
C TYR A 142 -11.08 -3.05 5.02
N ASN A 143 -10.28 -3.01 3.97
CA ASN A 143 -9.95 -1.79 3.26
C ASN A 143 -10.71 -1.77 1.94
N ASP A 144 -11.46 -0.71 1.70
CA ASP A 144 -12.23 -0.50 0.48
C ASP A 144 -11.57 0.61 -0.34
N PRO A 145 -10.99 0.30 -1.51
CA PRO A 145 -10.30 1.28 -2.34
C PRO A 145 -11.26 2.20 -3.11
N SER A 146 -12.58 1.92 -3.09
CA SER A 146 -13.53 2.70 -3.88
C SER A 146 -13.82 4.05 -3.24
N GLU A 147 -13.61 5.11 -3.99
CA GLU A 147 -13.98 6.48 -3.61
C GLU A 147 -15.45 6.78 -3.87
N LYS A 148 -16.12 5.96 -4.67
CA LYS A 148 -17.54 6.15 -5.05
C LYS A 148 -18.42 5.29 -4.17
N ALA A 149 -19.45 5.88 -3.59
CA ALA A 149 -20.37 5.20 -2.69
C ALA A 149 -21.04 3.96 -3.31
N ASP A 150 -21.37 4.01 -4.60
CA ASP A 150 -21.97 2.89 -5.33
C ASP A 150 -20.98 1.77 -5.67
N GLY A 151 -19.67 2.05 -5.62
CA GLY A 151 -18.59 1.10 -5.78
C GLY A 151 -18.10 0.48 -4.45
N GLN A 152 -18.52 1.01 -3.31
CA GLN A 152 -18.13 0.50 -2.01
C GLN A 152 -18.92 -0.75 -1.63
N LEU A 153 -18.31 -1.62 -0.84
CA LEU A 153 -18.96 -2.85 -0.37
C LEU A 153 -20.21 -2.55 0.47
N THR A 154 -20.22 -1.45 1.19
CA THR A 154 -21.40 -0.97 1.97
C THR A 154 -22.62 -0.62 1.13
N ALA A 155 -22.46 -0.48 -0.20
CA ALA A 155 -23.61 -0.37 -1.10
C ALA A 155 -24.42 -1.69 -1.17
N LEU A 156 -23.81 -2.81 -0.78
CA LEU A 156 -24.48 -4.09 -0.59
C LEU A 156 -24.95 -4.16 0.87
N SER A 157 -26.25 -4.34 1.08
CA SER A 157 -26.83 -4.52 2.41
C SER A 157 -27.39 -5.93 2.55
N GLY A 158 -27.07 -6.62 3.64
CA GLY A 158 -27.60 -7.95 3.96
C GLY A 158 -26.56 -9.04 4.08
N THR A 159 -27.04 -10.29 4.02
CA THR A 159 -26.23 -11.49 4.16
C THR A 159 -26.06 -12.17 2.81
N PHE A 160 -24.83 -12.52 2.48
CA PHE A 160 -24.45 -13.10 1.20
C PHE A 160 -23.66 -14.39 1.40
N GLU A 161 -23.88 -15.36 0.52
CA GLU A 161 -22.97 -16.49 0.40
C GLU A 161 -21.68 -16.05 -0.27
N TYR A 162 -20.54 -16.53 0.23
CA TYR A 162 -19.25 -16.35 -0.42
C TYR A 162 -18.65 -17.68 -0.88
N VAL A 163 -17.86 -17.65 -1.93
CA VAL A 163 -17.25 -18.82 -2.55
C VAL A 163 -15.74 -18.61 -2.61
N ASP A 164 -14.98 -19.58 -2.12
CA ASP A 164 -13.53 -19.60 -2.28
C ASP A 164 -13.17 -19.81 -3.76
N CYS A 165 -12.48 -18.83 -4.33
CA CYS A 165 -12.07 -18.75 -5.73
C CYS A 165 -10.54 -18.77 -5.87
N GLY A 166 -9.84 -19.47 -4.97
CA GLY A 166 -8.41 -19.69 -5.06
C GLY A 166 -7.60 -18.39 -5.20
N ILE A 167 -6.81 -18.29 -6.24
CA ILE A 167 -6.03 -17.08 -6.55
C ILE A 167 -6.78 -16.10 -7.47
N GLY A 168 -8.01 -16.43 -7.88
CA GLY A 168 -8.80 -15.62 -8.79
C GLY A 168 -8.39 -15.70 -10.25
N ALA A 169 -7.69 -16.77 -10.65
CA ALA A 169 -7.43 -17.07 -12.04
C ALA A 169 -8.75 -17.45 -12.77
N ALA A 170 -8.84 -17.26 -14.07
CA ALA A 170 -10.06 -17.58 -14.82
C ALA A 170 -10.50 -19.04 -14.60
N ALA A 171 -9.56 -19.96 -14.51
CA ALA A 171 -9.80 -21.37 -14.25
C ALA A 171 -10.42 -21.64 -12.87
N ASP A 172 -10.13 -20.81 -11.87
CA ASP A 172 -10.65 -20.97 -10.51
C ASP A 172 -12.17 -20.76 -10.42
N PHE A 173 -12.77 -20.20 -11.45
CA PHE A 173 -14.21 -19.93 -11.54
C PHE A 173 -15.00 -20.95 -12.41
N ALA A 174 -14.31 -21.82 -13.17
CA ALA A 174 -14.92 -22.62 -14.23
C ALA A 174 -16.13 -23.48 -13.78
N ASP A 175 -16.06 -24.06 -12.58
CA ASP A 175 -17.10 -24.97 -12.05
C ASP A 175 -17.88 -24.32 -10.88
N LYS A 176 -17.84 -22.98 -10.75
CA LYS A 176 -18.44 -22.26 -9.62
C LYS A 176 -19.59 -21.37 -10.08
N SER A 177 -20.72 -21.44 -9.40
CA SER A 177 -21.83 -20.52 -9.60
C SER A 177 -21.68 -19.33 -8.63
N LEU A 178 -21.37 -18.15 -9.17
CA LEU A 178 -21.15 -16.93 -8.38
C LEU A 178 -22.29 -15.90 -8.50
N ARG A 179 -23.35 -16.24 -9.23
CA ARG A 179 -24.47 -15.30 -9.40
C ARG A 179 -25.10 -14.96 -8.05
N GLY A 180 -25.04 -13.68 -7.67
CA GLY A 180 -25.55 -13.20 -6.39
C GLY A 180 -24.66 -13.49 -5.18
N LYS A 181 -23.43 -13.97 -5.41
CA LYS A 181 -22.48 -14.34 -4.36
C LYS A 181 -21.24 -13.45 -4.38
N ILE A 182 -20.46 -13.53 -3.32
CA ILE A 182 -19.20 -12.84 -3.16
C ILE A 182 -18.05 -13.80 -3.46
N ALA A 183 -17.07 -13.37 -4.26
CA ALA A 183 -15.86 -14.14 -4.50
C ALA A 183 -14.85 -13.89 -3.39
N LEU A 184 -14.35 -14.95 -2.72
CA LEU A 184 -13.23 -14.90 -1.79
C LEU A 184 -11.97 -15.33 -2.53
N ILE A 185 -10.94 -14.45 -2.58
CA ILE A 185 -9.77 -14.63 -3.46
C ILE A 185 -8.50 -14.42 -2.66
N ARG A 186 -7.49 -15.25 -2.84
CA ARG A 186 -6.16 -15.06 -2.25
C ARG A 186 -5.33 -14.08 -3.10
N ARG A 187 -4.62 -13.17 -2.44
CA ARG A 187 -3.76 -12.17 -3.09
C ARG A 187 -2.66 -12.78 -3.96
N ALA A 188 -1.90 -13.73 -3.43
CA ALA A 188 -0.79 -14.35 -4.15
C ALA A 188 -1.26 -15.35 -5.20
N GLY A 189 -0.48 -15.48 -6.26
CA GLY A 189 -0.61 -16.51 -7.29
C GLY A 189 -0.28 -15.98 -8.66
N GLU A 190 0.13 -16.91 -9.52
CA GLU A 190 0.46 -16.65 -10.91
C GLU A 190 -0.50 -17.45 -11.81
N GLU A 191 -0.89 -16.86 -12.93
CA GLU A 191 -1.57 -17.53 -14.02
C GLU A 191 -0.70 -17.44 -15.27
N ASN A 192 -0.36 -18.58 -15.88
CA ASN A 192 0.53 -18.66 -17.05
C ASN A 192 1.90 -18.00 -16.86
N GLY A 193 2.44 -18.00 -15.62
CA GLY A 193 3.73 -17.40 -15.29
C GLY A 193 3.67 -15.88 -15.03
N GLU A 194 2.49 -15.28 -15.00
CA GLU A 194 2.28 -13.87 -14.69
C GLU A 194 1.53 -13.70 -13.37
N ILE A 195 1.95 -12.73 -12.58
CA ILE A 195 1.27 -12.37 -11.31
C ILE A 195 -0.05 -11.68 -11.65
N LEU A 196 -1.16 -12.25 -11.16
CA LEU A 196 -2.48 -11.64 -11.33
C LEU A 196 -2.60 -10.35 -10.54
N THR A 197 -2.90 -9.26 -11.22
CA THR A 197 -3.21 -7.96 -10.61
C THR A 197 -4.58 -8.00 -9.90
N PHE A 198 -4.82 -7.07 -8.98
CA PHE A 198 -6.12 -6.93 -8.32
C PHE A 198 -7.25 -6.66 -9.31
N ALA A 199 -6.99 -5.82 -10.32
CA ALA A 199 -7.95 -5.53 -11.39
C ALA A 199 -8.30 -6.76 -12.23
N GLN A 200 -7.34 -7.65 -12.51
CA GLN A 200 -7.60 -8.90 -13.20
C GLN A 200 -8.44 -9.86 -12.36
N LYS A 201 -8.14 -9.99 -11.05
CA LYS A 201 -8.93 -10.80 -10.11
C LYS A 201 -10.36 -10.29 -9.99
N GLU A 202 -10.55 -8.97 -9.88
CA GLU A 202 -11.86 -8.32 -9.89
C GLU A 202 -12.63 -8.62 -11.19
N ALA A 203 -11.98 -8.45 -12.34
CA ALA A 203 -12.58 -8.70 -13.64
C ALA A 203 -13.02 -10.17 -13.81
N ASN A 204 -12.18 -11.12 -13.38
CA ASN A 204 -12.50 -12.55 -13.43
C ASN A 204 -13.71 -12.89 -12.53
N ALA A 205 -13.74 -12.33 -11.30
CA ALA A 205 -14.87 -12.49 -10.40
C ALA A 205 -16.18 -11.95 -10.99
N LYS A 206 -16.13 -10.72 -11.56
CA LYS A 206 -17.28 -10.13 -12.24
C LYS A 206 -17.77 -10.97 -13.41
N ASN A 207 -16.86 -11.44 -14.27
CA ASN A 207 -17.18 -12.26 -15.43
C ASN A 207 -17.83 -13.60 -15.02
N ALA A 208 -17.47 -14.13 -13.85
CA ALA A 208 -18.08 -15.31 -13.26
C ALA A 208 -19.44 -15.02 -12.58
N GLY A 209 -19.90 -13.77 -12.57
CA GLY A 209 -21.18 -13.35 -12.02
C GLY A 209 -21.18 -12.95 -10.54
N ALA A 210 -20.03 -12.80 -9.93
CA ALA A 210 -19.92 -12.31 -8.55
C ALA A 210 -20.45 -10.87 -8.44
N ILE A 211 -21.14 -10.59 -7.31
CA ILE A 211 -21.64 -9.24 -7.00
C ILE A 211 -20.59 -8.39 -6.27
N ALA A 212 -19.61 -9.01 -5.65
CA ALA A 212 -18.45 -8.38 -5.03
C ALA A 212 -17.27 -9.36 -4.96
N ALA A 213 -16.08 -8.84 -4.67
CA ALA A 213 -14.90 -9.63 -4.39
C ALA A 213 -14.27 -9.23 -3.06
N ILE A 214 -13.82 -10.21 -2.29
CA ILE A 214 -13.02 -10.02 -1.10
C ILE A 214 -11.65 -10.64 -1.38
N ILE A 215 -10.62 -9.83 -1.38
CA ILE A 215 -9.25 -10.31 -1.57
C ILE A 215 -8.56 -10.35 -0.21
N TYR A 216 -8.01 -11.50 0.17
CA TYR A 216 -7.28 -11.63 1.43
C TYR A 216 -5.77 -11.76 1.20
N ASP A 217 -5.01 -11.24 2.15
CA ASP A 217 -3.55 -11.25 2.05
C ASP A 217 -2.96 -12.66 2.17
N ASN A 218 -1.80 -12.87 1.57
CA ASN A 218 -0.98 -14.07 1.71
C ASN A 218 0.12 -13.91 2.75
N VAL A 219 0.38 -12.68 3.22
CA VAL A 219 1.35 -12.34 4.27
C VAL A 219 0.65 -11.65 5.43
N SER A 220 1.20 -11.77 6.62
CA SER A 220 0.71 -11.04 7.79
C SER A 220 1.21 -9.61 7.76
N GLY A 221 0.36 -8.66 8.10
CA GLY A 221 0.71 -7.24 8.10
C GLY A 221 -0.51 -6.33 8.12
N ALA A 222 -0.28 -5.05 7.87
CA ALA A 222 -1.34 -4.05 7.72
C ALA A 222 -2.14 -4.30 6.44
N LEU A 223 -3.41 -3.86 6.44
CA LEU A 223 -4.22 -3.88 5.22
C LEU A 223 -3.63 -2.91 4.20
N ILE A 224 -3.52 -3.36 2.96
CA ILE A 224 -2.98 -2.57 1.86
C ILE A 224 -4.09 -1.88 1.06
N ASN A 225 -3.72 -0.83 0.33
CA ASN A 225 -4.56 -0.26 -0.71
C ASN A 225 -4.41 -1.07 -2.00
N MET A 226 -5.54 -1.44 -2.59
CA MET A 226 -5.57 -2.13 -3.87
C MET A 226 -5.84 -1.15 -5.01
N SER A 227 -5.24 -1.39 -6.17
CA SER A 227 -5.65 -0.75 -7.42
C SER A 227 -6.60 -1.69 -8.16
N THR A 228 -7.87 -1.29 -8.27
CA THR A 228 -8.94 -2.02 -8.97
C THR A 228 -9.57 -1.14 -10.03
N ASP A 229 -10.38 -1.72 -10.92
CA ASP A 229 -11.11 -0.96 -11.95
C ASP A 229 -12.50 -0.51 -11.47
N ASN A 230 -12.87 -0.82 -10.22
CA ASN A 230 -14.19 -0.52 -9.62
C ASN A 230 -15.37 -1.04 -10.46
N LYS A 231 -15.23 -2.24 -11.02
CA LYS A 231 -16.28 -2.90 -11.83
C LYS A 231 -17.34 -3.58 -10.98
N ILE A 232 -16.96 -4.03 -9.79
CA ILE A 232 -17.78 -4.53 -8.69
C ILE A 232 -17.12 -4.06 -7.37
N PRO A 233 -17.85 -3.98 -6.25
CA PRO A 233 -17.22 -3.77 -4.95
C PRO A 233 -16.12 -4.79 -4.70
N CYS A 234 -14.91 -4.31 -4.41
CA CYS A 234 -13.74 -5.17 -4.23
C CYS A 234 -12.93 -4.69 -3.02
N VAL A 235 -12.87 -5.48 -1.96
CA VAL A 235 -12.26 -5.09 -0.69
C VAL A 235 -11.12 -6.02 -0.30
N PHE A 236 -10.22 -5.50 0.57
CA PHE A 236 -9.07 -6.22 1.06
C PHE A 236 -9.19 -6.53 2.54
N ILE A 237 -8.88 -7.77 2.93
CA ILE A 237 -8.87 -8.23 4.32
C ILE A 237 -7.52 -8.85 4.69
N SER A 238 -7.29 -9.04 5.98
CA SER A 238 -6.06 -9.66 6.47
C SER A 238 -5.96 -11.13 6.06
N LYS A 239 -4.72 -11.66 6.07
CA LYS A 239 -4.45 -13.09 5.89
C LYS A 239 -5.25 -13.93 6.90
N ALA A 240 -5.20 -13.56 8.18
CA ALA A 240 -5.86 -14.31 9.25
C ALA A 240 -7.39 -14.35 9.09
N ASP A 241 -7.98 -13.27 8.58
CA ASP A 241 -9.43 -13.22 8.32
C ASP A 241 -9.81 -14.01 7.07
N GLY A 242 -8.98 -13.99 6.03
CA GLY A 242 -9.19 -14.81 4.84
C GLY A 242 -9.09 -16.31 5.14
N GLU A 243 -8.07 -16.72 5.88
CA GLU A 243 -7.92 -18.12 6.34
C GLU A 243 -9.09 -18.53 7.24
N TYR A 244 -9.56 -17.63 8.12
CA TYR A 244 -10.76 -17.86 8.92
C TYR A 244 -11.99 -18.11 8.04
N LEU A 245 -12.24 -17.28 7.02
CA LEU A 245 -13.35 -17.48 6.09
C LEU A 245 -13.23 -18.79 5.30
N CYS A 246 -12.02 -19.12 4.84
CA CYS A 246 -11.77 -20.41 4.16
C CYS A 246 -12.12 -21.62 5.04
N ALA A 247 -11.89 -21.53 6.35
CA ALA A 247 -12.14 -22.60 7.30
C ALA A 247 -13.61 -22.73 7.75
N GLN A 248 -14.47 -21.70 7.52
CA GLN A 248 -15.87 -21.78 7.93
C GLN A 248 -16.63 -22.85 7.18
N THR A 249 -17.54 -23.56 7.87
CA THR A 249 -18.49 -24.49 7.26
C THR A 249 -19.67 -23.72 6.65
N ASP A 250 -20.18 -22.74 7.39
CA ASP A 250 -21.16 -21.79 6.88
C ASP A 250 -20.48 -20.70 6.06
N LYS A 251 -20.74 -20.68 4.78
CA LYS A 251 -20.15 -19.74 3.81
C LYS A 251 -20.98 -18.47 3.64
N HIS A 252 -21.57 -17.97 4.70
CA HIS A 252 -22.32 -16.71 4.69
C HIS A 252 -21.61 -15.62 5.49
N LEU A 253 -21.69 -14.40 5.01
CA LEU A 253 -21.27 -13.21 5.70
C LEU A 253 -22.29 -12.09 5.53
N SER A 254 -22.34 -11.19 6.52
CA SER A 254 -23.18 -9.98 6.43
C SER A 254 -22.26 -8.77 6.22
N VAL A 255 -22.69 -7.88 5.32
CA VAL A 255 -22.09 -6.57 5.14
C VAL A 255 -22.77 -5.62 6.11
N SER A 256 -21.97 -4.96 6.96
CA SER A 256 -22.46 -3.98 7.94
C SER A 256 -22.10 -2.57 7.48
N ASP A 257 -23.03 -1.65 7.65
CA ASP A 257 -22.83 -0.21 7.57
C ASP A 257 -22.59 0.43 8.94
N GLU A 258 -22.62 -0.36 10.01
CA GLU A 258 -22.26 0.07 11.35
C GLU A 258 -20.74 0.19 11.50
N TYR A 259 -20.32 1.16 12.31
CA TYR A 259 -18.93 1.38 12.66
C TYR A 259 -18.54 0.66 13.96
N VAL A 260 -17.33 0.18 14.02
CA VAL A 260 -16.73 -0.48 15.19
C VAL A 260 -15.33 0.07 15.46
#